data_3d56c80dfebf1e57654d069e7315184a
#
_entry.id   3d56c80dfebf1e57654d069e7315184a
#
_cell.length_a   1.000
_cell.length_b   1.000
_cell.length_c   1.000
_cell.angle_alpha   90.00
_cell.angle_beta   90.00
_cell.angle_gamma   90.00
#
_symmetry.space_group_name_H-M   'P 1'
#
loop_
_entity.id
_entity.type
_entity.pdbx_description
1 polymer ?
#
loop_
_entity_poly.entity_id
_entity_poly.type
_entity_poly.pdbx_seq_one_letter_code
_entity_poly.pdbx_strand_id
1 'polypeptide(L)'
;MTTKSEVCYTFETALDMAISMEERCYRAYLNTLRLVKDKAAQSLLKDAAIEVSEHKQKLEIALLEGSVQHLQQMQKEVPIMQLDTLLKQERIHADATAREALAYIIHMKKNSIDFYDQLVGSCEGAPMAPIYKQLSTSVRSQLQQAEDMYEEHFLTEN
;
A
#
# COMPACT_ATOMS: atom_id res chain seq x y z
N MET A 1 -7.25 -12.79 19.41
CA MET A 1 -6.65 -11.44 19.35
C MET A 1 -5.14 -11.55 19.38
N THR A 2 -4.51 -10.91 18.40
CA THR A 2 -3.06 -10.86 18.30
C THR A 2 -2.51 -9.87 19.33
N THR A 3 -1.60 -10.31 20.20
CA THR A 3 -0.96 -9.39 21.14
C THR A 3 0.19 -8.65 20.44
N LYS A 4 0.53 -7.47 20.94
CA LYS A 4 1.66 -6.68 20.43
C LYS A 4 2.95 -7.49 20.44
N SER A 5 3.13 -8.32 21.47
CA SER A 5 4.30 -9.19 21.60
C SER A 5 4.38 -10.21 20.47
N GLU A 6 3.26 -10.83 20.11
CA GLU A 6 3.22 -11.82 19.02
C GLU A 6 3.54 -11.19 17.66
N VAL A 7 2.97 -10.01 17.39
CA VAL A 7 3.21 -9.27 16.14
C VAL A 7 4.70 -8.95 15.98
N CYS A 8 5.40 -8.66 17.07
CA CYS A 8 6.81 -8.28 17.02
C CYS A 8 7.77 -9.47 16.95
N TYR A 9 7.38 -10.65 17.43
CA TYR A 9 8.27 -11.79 17.59
C TYR A 9 7.88 -13.02 16.77
N THR A 10 6.65 -13.14 16.33
CA THR A 10 6.16 -14.30 15.60
C THR A 10 6.05 -13.98 14.11
N PHE A 11 6.87 -14.64 13.31
CA PHE A 11 6.89 -14.48 11.84
C PHE A 11 5.49 -14.68 11.23
N GLU A 12 4.83 -15.77 11.62
CA GLU A 12 3.50 -16.11 11.13
C GLU A 12 2.48 -15.01 11.43
N THR A 13 2.45 -14.52 12.65
CA THR A 13 1.51 -13.48 13.05
C THR A 13 1.79 -12.16 12.33
N ALA A 14 3.07 -11.82 12.15
CA ALA A 14 3.46 -10.61 11.43
C ALA A 14 2.97 -10.64 9.98
N LEU A 15 3.16 -11.76 9.29
CA LEU A 15 2.70 -11.90 7.92
C LEU A 15 1.19 -11.97 7.81
N ASP A 16 0.52 -12.63 8.74
CA ASP A 16 -0.95 -12.65 8.78
C ASP A 16 -1.52 -11.23 8.89
N MET A 17 -0.93 -10.39 9.73
CA MET A 17 -1.36 -9.01 9.87
C MET A 17 -1.15 -8.23 8.57
N ALA A 18 0.00 -8.40 7.93
CA ALA A 18 0.30 -7.75 6.66
C ALA A 18 -0.67 -8.21 5.56
N ILE A 19 -0.92 -9.50 5.46
CA ILE A 19 -1.88 -10.08 4.51
C ILE A 19 -3.28 -9.49 4.72
N SER A 20 -3.71 -9.37 5.97
CA SER A 20 -5.02 -8.78 6.30
C SER A 20 -5.09 -7.31 5.87
N MET A 21 -4.01 -6.56 6.04
CA MET A 21 -3.95 -5.17 5.59
C MET A 21 -4.06 -5.07 4.07
N GLU A 22 -3.32 -5.90 3.34
CA GLU A 22 -3.37 -5.91 1.87
C GLU A 22 -4.75 -6.33 1.37
N GLU A 23 -5.39 -7.31 2.02
CA GLU A 23 -6.75 -7.73 1.67
C GLU A 23 -7.75 -6.58 1.84
N ARG A 24 -7.64 -5.82 2.91
CA ARG A 24 -8.52 -4.65 3.11
C ARG A 24 -8.33 -3.61 2.02
N CYS A 25 -7.09 -3.35 1.62
CA CYS A 25 -6.79 -2.43 0.53
C CYS A 25 -7.37 -2.93 -0.80
N TYR A 26 -7.20 -4.22 -1.08
CA TYR A 26 -7.76 -4.85 -2.27
C TYR A 26 -9.28 -4.66 -2.33
N ARG A 27 -9.96 -4.94 -1.23
CA ARG A 27 -11.42 -4.81 -1.16
C ARG A 27 -11.87 -3.36 -1.34
N ALA A 28 -11.12 -2.43 -0.77
CA ALA A 28 -11.42 -1.00 -0.92
C ALA A 28 -11.29 -0.56 -2.38
N TYR A 29 -10.21 -0.95 -3.06
CA TYR A 29 -10.03 -0.64 -4.48
C TYR A 29 -11.11 -1.29 -5.34
N LEU A 30 -11.45 -2.54 -5.07
CA LEU A 30 -12.46 -3.27 -5.82
C LEU A 30 -13.84 -2.63 -5.67
N ASN A 31 -14.21 -2.26 -4.46
CA ASN A 31 -15.49 -1.60 -4.20
C ASN A 31 -15.56 -0.24 -4.89
N THR A 32 -14.46 0.52 -4.84
CA THR A 32 -14.38 1.82 -5.49
C THR A 32 -14.42 1.67 -7.01
N LEU A 33 -13.74 0.67 -7.56
CA LEU A 33 -13.76 0.36 -8.99
C LEU A 33 -15.18 0.10 -9.50
N ARG A 34 -15.97 -0.61 -8.72
CA ARG A 34 -17.36 -0.93 -9.07
C ARG A 34 -18.27 0.31 -9.03
N LEU A 35 -17.89 1.29 -8.24
CA LEU A 35 -18.68 2.51 -8.05
C LEU A 35 -18.47 3.54 -9.16
N VAL A 36 -17.22 3.73 -9.60
CA VAL A 36 -16.88 4.80 -10.54
C VAL A 36 -17.28 4.46 -11.97
N LYS A 37 -17.69 5.49 -12.73
CA LYS A 37 -18.16 5.34 -14.11
C LYS A 37 -17.08 5.68 -15.13
N ASP A 38 -16.17 6.59 -14.79
CA ASP A 38 -15.12 7.05 -15.70
C ASP A 38 -14.14 5.94 -16.05
N LYS A 39 -13.90 5.71 -17.34
CA LYS A 39 -13.05 4.64 -17.81
C LYS A 39 -11.59 4.79 -17.36
N ALA A 40 -11.05 6.00 -17.39
CA ALA A 40 -9.68 6.27 -16.96
C ALA A 40 -9.54 6.02 -15.45
N ALA A 41 -10.52 6.47 -14.66
CA ALA A 41 -10.55 6.21 -13.22
C ALA A 41 -10.63 4.70 -12.93
N GLN A 42 -11.49 3.97 -13.67
CA GLN A 42 -11.60 2.52 -13.54
C GLN A 42 -10.26 1.82 -13.82
N SER A 43 -9.55 2.26 -14.86
CA SER A 43 -8.25 1.68 -15.23
C SER A 43 -7.22 1.86 -14.11
N LEU A 44 -7.15 3.05 -13.52
CA LEU A 44 -6.23 3.33 -12.42
C LEU A 44 -6.53 2.47 -11.18
N LEU A 45 -7.81 2.38 -10.83
CA LEU A 45 -8.23 1.58 -9.67
C LEU A 45 -8.01 0.09 -9.89
N LYS A 46 -8.22 -0.39 -11.11
CA LYS A 46 -7.96 -1.77 -11.49
C LYS A 46 -6.46 -2.09 -11.33
N ASP A 47 -5.60 -1.22 -11.84
CA ASP A 47 -4.14 -1.40 -11.73
C ASP A 47 -3.71 -1.42 -10.26
N ALA A 48 -4.27 -0.53 -9.44
CA ALA A 48 -3.99 -0.50 -8.01
C ALA A 48 -4.44 -1.79 -7.30
N ALA A 49 -5.61 -2.30 -7.66
CA ALA A 49 -6.12 -3.55 -7.11
C ALA A 49 -5.24 -4.75 -7.49
N ILE A 50 -4.78 -4.81 -8.74
CA ILE A 50 -3.88 -5.87 -9.22
C ILE A 50 -2.55 -5.81 -8.46
N GLU A 51 -2.00 -4.61 -8.28
CA GLU A 51 -0.74 -4.39 -7.57
C GLU A 51 -0.82 -4.89 -6.12
N VAL A 52 -1.91 -4.57 -5.43
CA VAL A 52 -2.13 -5.04 -4.06
C VAL A 52 -2.31 -6.56 -4.02
N SER A 53 -3.02 -7.12 -4.99
CA SER A 53 -3.24 -8.57 -5.11
C SER A 53 -1.90 -9.31 -5.29
N GLU A 54 -1.03 -8.80 -6.14
CA GLU A 54 0.31 -9.37 -6.36
C GLU A 54 1.16 -9.29 -5.10
N HIS A 55 1.12 -8.16 -4.38
CA HIS A 55 1.84 -7.98 -3.13
C HIS A 55 1.34 -8.96 -2.07
N LYS A 56 0.03 -9.09 -1.94
CA LYS A 56 -0.60 -10.04 -1.02
C LYS A 56 -0.17 -11.47 -1.32
N GLN A 57 -0.13 -11.86 -2.61
CA GLN A 57 0.30 -13.20 -3.01
C GLN A 57 1.75 -13.48 -2.58
N LYS A 58 2.64 -12.51 -2.73
CA LYS A 58 4.03 -12.64 -2.27
C LYS A 58 4.12 -12.88 -0.76
N LEU A 59 3.28 -12.19 0.00
CA LEU A 59 3.22 -12.37 1.45
C LEU A 59 2.68 -13.76 1.82
N GLU A 60 1.67 -14.23 1.11
CA GLU A 60 1.12 -15.56 1.33
C GLU A 60 2.13 -16.65 1.02
N ILE A 61 2.90 -16.50 -0.06
CA ILE A 61 3.98 -17.43 -0.41
C ILE A 61 5.07 -17.41 0.68
N ALA A 62 5.46 -16.23 1.15
CA ALA A 62 6.44 -16.10 2.23
C ALA A 62 5.98 -16.82 3.51
N LEU A 63 4.69 -16.72 3.82
CA LEU A 63 4.10 -17.39 4.97
C LEU A 63 4.18 -18.91 4.82
N LEU A 64 3.83 -19.42 3.65
CA LEU A 64 3.87 -20.86 3.37
C LEU A 64 5.29 -21.42 3.36
N GLU A 65 6.25 -20.66 2.86
CA GLU A 65 7.65 -21.08 2.80
C GLU A 65 8.41 -20.85 4.13
N GLY A 66 7.84 -20.08 5.03
CA GLY A 66 8.49 -19.74 6.30
C GLY A 66 9.70 -18.83 6.14
N SER A 67 9.77 -18.06 5.04
CA SER A 67 10.87 -17.15 4.76
C SER A 67 10.42 -15.91 4.02
N VAL A 68 11.21 -14.83 4.10
CA VAL A 68 10.94 -13.56 3.44
C VAL A 68 11.86 -13.27 2.26
N GLN A 69 12.47 -14.30 1.68
CA GLN A 69 13.40 -14.12 0.57
C GLN A 69 12.78 -13.36 -0.61
N HIS A 70 11.51 -13.57 -0.88
CA HIS A 70 10.78 -12.86 -1.92
C HIS A 70 10.69 -11.37 -1.68
N LEU A 71 10.80 -10.94 -0.42
CA LEU A 71 10.68 -9.53 -0.04
C LEU A 71 12.02 -8.80 -0.05
N GLN A 72 13.12 -9.52 -0.14
CA GLN A 72 14.48 -8.93 -0.10
C GLN A 72 14.77 -8.02 -1.28
N GLN A 73 14.09 -8.22 -2.42
CA GLN A 73 14.27 -7.39 -3.60
C GLN A 73 13.71 -5.96 -3.43
N MET A 74 13.02 -5.71 -2.32
CA MET A 74 12.34 -4.45 -2.05
C MET A 74 13.05 -3.60 -0.99
N GLN A 75 14.37 -3.79 -0.81
CA GLN A 75 15.10 -3.16 0.29
C GLN A 75 15.55 -1.73 0.02
N LYS A 76 15.45 -1.26 -1.21
CA LYS A 76 15.90 0.09 -1.56
C LYS A 76 14.86 1.13 -1.15
N GLU A 77 15.25 1.98 -0.22
CA GLU A 77 14.41 3.10 0.20
C GLU A 77 14.28 4.12 -0.95
N VAL A 78 13.05 4.52 -1.26
CA VAL A 78 12.80 5.51 -2.30
C VAL A 78 12.19 6.76 -1.69
N PRO A 79 12.56 7.94 -2.21
CA PRO A 79 11.95 9.19 -1.74
C PRO A 79 10.51 9.28 -2.24
N ILE A 80 9.66 9.88 -1.42
CA ILE A 80 8.27 10.19 -1.80
C ILE A 80 8.06 11.69 -1.71
N MET A 81 7.17 12.21 -2.57
CA MET A 81 6.90 13.65 -2.65
C MET A 81 5.94 14.14 -1.57
N GLN A 82 5.29 13.22 -0.86
CA GLN A 82 4.27 13.55 0.15
C GLN A 82 3.11 14.36 -0.42
N LEU A 83 2.69 14.03 -1.65
CA LEU A 83 1.55 14.68 -2.31
C LEU A 83 0.25 14.51 -1.52
N ASP A 84 0.16 13.48 -0.67
CA ASP A 84 -0.99 13.27 0.21
C ASP A 84 -1.26 14.49 1.11
N THR A 85 -0.23 15.26 1.45
CA THR A 85 -0.40 16.48 2.27
C THR A 85 -1.01 17.62 1.49
N LEU A 86 -0.87 17.62 0.16
CA LEU A 86 -1.39 18.66 -0.73
C LEU A 86 -2.75 18.28 -1.34
N LEU A 87 -2.99 16.98 -1.49
CA LEU A 87 -4.21 16.48 -2.10
C LEU A 87 -5.28 16.28 -1.05
N LYS A 88 -6.47 16.82 -1.34
CA LYS A 88 -7.59 16.66 -0.42
C LYS A 88 -8.04 15.20 -0.38
N GLN A 89 -8.14 14.65 0.82
CA GLN A 89 -8.67 13.30 1.00
C GLN A 89 -10.20 13.37 0.99
N GLU A 90 -10.79 12.91 -0.10
CA GLU A 90 -12.23 12.94 -0.28
C GLU A 90 -12.76 11.53 -0.51
N ARG A 91 -14.03 11.34 -0.13
CA ARG A 91 -14.73 10.12 -0.44
C ARG A 91 -14.96 10.03 -1.96
N ILE A 92 -14.65 8.88 -2.56
CA ILE A 92 -14.87 8.68 -3.98
C ILE A 92 -16.36 8.54 -4.28
N HIS A 93 -16.81 9.29 -5.28
CA HIS A 93 -18.17 9.24 -5.79
C HIS A 93 -18.20 8.57 -7.17
N ALA A 94 -19.41 8.19 -7.61
CA ALA A 94 -19.59 7.53 -8.90
C ALA A 94 -19.06 8.35 -10.08
N ASP A 95 -19.04 9.66 -9.96
CA ASP A 95 -18.59 10.60 -11.00
C ASP A 95 -17.11 10.98 -10.87
N ALA A 96 -16.35 10.26 -10.05
CA ALA A 96 -14.93 10.55 -9.83
C ALA A 96 -14.14 10.50 -11.13
N THR A 97 -13.28 11.51 -11.32
CA THR A 97 -12.36 11.61 -12.46
C THR A 97 -11.11 10.76 -12.22
N ALA A 98 -10.30 10.59 -13.27
CA ALA A 98 -8.99 9.91 -13.16
C ALA A 98 -8.11 10.62 -12.12
N ARG A 99 -8.13 11.95 -12.07
CA ARG A 99 -7.37 12.74 -11.10
C ARG A 99 -7.80 12.41 -9.67
N GLU A 100 -9.10 12.38 -9.42
CA GLU A 100 -9.64 12.06 -8.10
C GLU A 100 -9.35 10.62 -7.70
N ALA A 101 -9.44 9.67 -8.66
CA ALA A 101 -9.11 8.28 -8.42
C ALA A 101 -7.62 8.12 -8.04
N LEU A 102 -6.73 8.83 -8.74
CA LEU A 102 -5.30 8.75 -8.46
C LEU A 102 -4.97 9.38 -7.09
N ALA A 103 -5.63 10.49 -6.74
CA ALA A 103 -5.49 11.08 -5.40
C ALA A 103 -5.93 10.10 -4.31
N TYR A 104 -7.02 9.38 -4.53
CA TYR A 104 -7.50 8.34 -3.63
C TYR A 104 -6.46 7.22 -3.46
N ILE A 105 -5.86 6.77 -4.56
CA ILE A 105 -4.82 5.73 -4.54
C ILE A 105 -3.61 6.21 -3.73
N ILE A 106 -3.19 7.45 -3.93
CA ILE A 106 -2.07 8.06 -3.19
C ILE A 106 -2.35 8.03 -1.68
N HIS A 107 -3.54 8.43 -1.26
CA HIS A 107 -3.92 8.40 0.15
C HIS A 107 -3.96 6.97 0.70
N MET A 108 -4.47 6.03 -0.07
CA MET A 108 -4.52 4.62 0.34
C MET A 108 -3.13 4.05 0.58
N LYS A 109 -2.19 4.34 -0.34
CA LYS A 109 -0.81 3.87 -0.20
C LYS A 109 -0.10 4.54 0.98
N LYS A 110 -0.33 5.84 1.20
CA LYS A 110 0.23 6.52 2.36
C LYS A 110 -0.28 5.93 3.68
N ASN A 111 -1.56 5.59 3.73
CA ASN A 111 -2.13 4.93 4.90
C ASN A 111 -1.46 3.59 5.18
N SER A 112 -1.18 2.81 4.14
CA SER A 112 -0.47 1.53 4.28
C SER A 112 0.96 1.73 4.80
N ILE A 113 1.67 2.74 4.30
CA ILE A 113 3.02 3.10 4.76
C ILE A 113 2.97 3.46 6.24
N ASP A 114 2.04 4.31 6.64
CA ASP A 114 1.89 4.73 8.03
C ASP A 114 1.63 3.54 8.95
N PHE A 115 0.83 2.58 8.49
CA PHE A 115 0.55 1.35 9.21
C PHE A 115 1.84 0.55 9.44
N TYR A 116 2.62 0.31 8.39
CA TYR A 116 3.87 -0.46 8.52
C TYR A 116 4.92 0.31 9.32
N ASP A 117 5.04 1.62 9.14
CA ASP A 117 5.98 2.45 9.89
C ASP A 117 5.65 2.46 11.39
N GLN A 118 4.37 2.46 11.74
CA GLN A 118 3.93 2.34 13.12
C GLN A 118 4.37 1.01 13.73
N LEU A 119 4.29 -0.08 12.96
CA LEU A 119 4.75 -1.39 13.41
C LEU A 119 6.27 -1.42 13.59
N VAL A 120 7.02 -0.78 12.68
CA VAL A 120 8.48 -0.64 12.82
C VAL A 120 8.81 0.03 14.15
N GLY A 121 8.17 1.15 14.45
CA GLY A 121 8.39 1.89 15.70
C GLY A 121 7.97 1.10 16.94
N SER A 122 6.83 0.40 16.87
CA SER A 122 6.31 -0.38 18.00
C SER A 122 7.12 -1.65 18.26
N CYS A 123 7.81 -2.16 17.23
CA CYS A 123 8.57 -3.41 17.30
C CYS A 123 10.08 -3.16 17.26
N GLU A 124 10.53 -1.95 17.59
CA GLU A 124 11.94 -1.60 17.58
C GLU A 124 12.76 -2.60 18.40
N GLY A 125 13.82 -3.14 17.78
CA GLY A 125 14.67 -4.14 18.40
C GLY A 125 14.12 -5.56 18.35
N ALA A 126 12.90 -5.77 17.87
CA ALA A 126 12.29 -7.09 17.76
C ALA A 126 12.60 -7.73 16.40
N PRO A 127 12.54 -9.09 16.31
CA PRO A 127 12.89 -9.81 15.07
C PRO A 127 12.07 -9.42 13.85
N MET A 128 10.81 -9.01 14.02
CA MET A 128 9.92 -8.70 12.90
C MET A 128 10.04 -7.26 12.39
N ALA A 129 10.71 -6.38 13.13
CA ALA A 129 10.86 -4.98 12.72
C ALA A 129 11.47 -4.83 11.30
N PRO A 130 12.53 -5.56 10.92
CA PRO A 130 13.06 -5.46 9.55
C PRO A 130 12.07 -5.87 8.47
N ILE A 131 11.18 -6.81 8.74
CA ILE A 131 10.14 -7.26 7.80
C ILE A 131 9.16 -6.14 7.55
N TYR A 132 8.68 -5.49 8.61
CA TYR A 132 7.78 -4.33 8.47
C TYR A 132 8.44 -3.18 7.72
N LYS A 133 9.75 -2.99 7.92
CA LYS A 133 10.52 -1.99 7.18
C LYS A 133 10.54 -2.30 5.68
N GLN A 134 10.72 -3.57 5.31
CA GLN A 134 10.68 -4.01 3.91
C GLN A 134 9.30 -3.78 3.30
N LEU A 135 8.23 -4.06 4.04
CA LEU A 135 6.88 -3.84 3.56
C LEU A 135 6.60 -2.35 3.35
N SER A 136 7.03 -1.51 4.29
CA SER A 136 6.92 -0.05 4.14
C SER A 136 7.66 0.42 2.88
N THR A 137 8.88 -0.06 2.66
CA THR A 137 9.69 0.31 1.50
C THR A 137 9.01 -0.13 0.19
N SER A 138 8.41 -1.30 0.17
CA SER A 138 7.67 -1.79 -1.00
C SER A 138 6.51 -0.86 -1.35
N VAL A 139 5.70 -0.49 -0.36
CA VAL A 139 4.56 0.41 -0.59
C VAL A 139 5.03 1.81 -0.97
N ARG A 140 6.17 2.28 -0.41
CA ARG A 140 6.77 3.57 -0.79
C ARG A 140 7.14 3.60 -2.27
N SER A 141 7.66 2.51 -2.81
CA SER A 141 7.96 2.40 -4.23
C SER A 141 6.69 2.55 -5.08
N GLN A 142 5.60 1.91 -4.67
CA GLN A 142 4.31 2.03 -5.33
C GLN A 142 3.73 3.43 -5.23
N LEU A 143 3.88 4.06 -4.06
CA LEU A 143 3.43 5.44 -3.86
C LEU A 143 4.20 6.40 -4.75
N GLN A 144 5.52 6.23 -4.85
CA GLN A 144 6.34 7.07 -5.73
C GLN A 144 5.84 7.02 -7.17
N GLN A 145 5.53 5.82 -7.67
CA GLN A 145 5.01 5.66 -9.03
C GLN A 145 3.68 6.40 -9.21
N ALA A 146 2.80 6.31 -8.24
CA ALA A 146 1.52 7.00 -8.28
C ALA A 146 1.69 8.52 -8.23
N GLU A 147 2.62 9.01 -7.40
CA GLU A 147 2.93 10.44 -7.30
C GLU A 147 3.56 10.97 -8.58
N ASP A 148 4.47 10.21 -9.19
CA ASP A 148 5.08 10.58 -10.48
C ASP A 148 4.02 10.70 -11.56
N MET A 149 3.09 9.77 -11.61
CA MET A 149 1.97 9.79 -12.54
C MET A 149 1.08 11.02 -12.32
N TYR A 150 0.79 11.33 -11.06
CA TYR A 150 -0.02 12.51 -10.72
C TYR A 150 0.68 13.80 -11.13
N GLU A 151 1.96 13.91 -10.83
CA GLU A 151 2.75 15.09 -11.21
C GLU A 151 2.79 15.25 -12.73
N GLU A 152 3.05 14.18 -13.46
CA GLU A 152 3.16 14.20 -14.92
C GLU A 152 1.85 14.61 -15.59
N HIS A 153 0.71 14.07 -15.13
CA HIS A 153 -0.56 14.24 -15.82
C HIS A 153 -1.43 15.36 -15.27
N PHE A 154 -1.25 15.76 -14.02
CA PHE A 154 -2.18 16.68 -13.36
C PHE A 154 -1.54 17.91 -12.72
N LEU A 155 -0.23 17.97 -12.54
CA LEU A 155 0.45 19.12 -11.94
C LEU A 155 1.27 19.93 -12.94
N THR A 156 1.67 19.36 -14.08
CA THR A 156 2.51 20.04 -15.07
C THR A 156 1.70 20.79 -16.13
N GLU A 157 0.39 20.81 -16.02
CA GLU A 157 -0.48 21.54 -16.94
C GLU A 157 -0.43 23.02 -16.64
N ASN A 158 -0.11 23.82 -17.67
CA ASN A 158 -0.18 25.28 -17.64
C ASN A 158 -1.43 25.75 -18.36
#